data_93f0bf790398375c1e708e9909d7f1d3
#
_entry.id   93f0bf790398375c1e708e9909d7f1d3
#
_cell.length_a   1.000
_cell.length_b   1.000
_cell.length_c   1.000
_cell.angle_alpha   90.00
_cell.angle_beta   90.00
_cell.angle_gamma   90.00
#
_symmetry.space_group_name_H-M   'P 1'
#
loop_
_entity.id
_entity.type
_entity.pdbx_description
1 polymer ?
#
loop_
_entity_poly.entity_id
_entity_poly.type
_entity_poly.pdbx_seq_one_letter_code
_entity_poly.pdbx_strand_id
1 'polypeptide(L)'
;MAQLTQDCFAFGKKLIKLETALNKIKKNIKPSKIIEEINISKSLNRIVATDIIAKKNIPPHSNSAVDGYAIIYNEYKSGNRVFSIAGKSTAGHPYKQKTKKLATIKILTGAILPIGYDTVIMEEDCIIKNKSLVLPNNIKKYMNYRHLGEDIKFKNKVFFSGHKLRPQDIGVLYSLGVKKIKVYTQLKICVFSCGDELTSIDKPLKKGHIYDSNRVMLVNFLSKLSYKVQDLGILKDNKKHITKKLNNASKNNDFIITSGGMSLGDEDHIKPLIEEKGEMHVWRLAIKPGRPVGFGNYNKTPILGLPGNPAAAFVTFLMLGIPILKQISGQKLIKNNYLPIKINFEHKKKPGRKEFLRVKLSNKDNSLILKKFHKEGAGILSSTSWATGLGIIDDDIEELKEHDRINYISFSELLS
;
A
#
# COMPACT_ATOMS: atom_id res chain seq x y z
N MET A 1 7.41 -30.34 -14.44
CA MET A 1 6.75 -31.58 -14.90
C MET A 1 5.60 -31.21 -15.80
N ALA A 2 5.59 -31.70 -17.02
CA ALA A 2 4.46 -31.51 -17.93
C ALA A 2 3.31 -32.43 -17.50
N GLN A 3 2.12 -31.87 -17.33
CA GLN A 3 0.92 -32.67 -17.09
C GLN A 3 0.58 -33.42 -18.37
N LEU A 4 0.58 -34.74 -18.33
CA LEU A 4 0.35 -35.60 -19.52
C LEU A 4 -1.09 -35.52 -20.02
N THR A 5 -2.06 -35.28 -19.14
CA THR A 5 -3.46 -35.11 -19.52
C THR A 5 -3.74 -33.67 -19.97
N GLN A 6 -4.54 -33.51 -21.00
CA GLN A 6 -4.98 -32.17 -21.46
C GLN A 6 -5.91 -31.48 -20.47
N ASP A 7 -6.65 -32.24 -19.66
CA ASP A 7 -7.57 -31.72 -18.64
C ASP A 7 -6.80 -31.28 -17.38
N CYS A 8 -6.71 -29.98 -17.14
CA CYS A 8 -6.11 -29.43 -15.93
C CYS A 8 -6.98 -29.67 -14.67
N PHE A 9 -8.18 -30.21 -14.84
CA PHE A 9 -9.12 -30.58 -13.78
C PHE A 9 -9.18 -32.08 -13.48
N ALA A 10 -8.44 -32.93 -14.22
CA ALA A 10 -8.52 -34.41 -14.20
C ALA A 10 -8.21 -35.06 -12.84
N PHE A 11 -7.61 -34.34 -11.88
CA PHE A 11 -7.29 -34.87 -10.56
C PHE A 11 -8.05 -34.12 -9.45
N GLY A 12 -9.26 -34.58 -9.15
CA GLY A 12 -10.04 -34.15 -7.98
C GLY A 12 -10.81 -32.83 -8.17
N LYS A 13 -11.46 -32.36 -7.10
CA LYS A 13 -12.43 -31.27 -7.04
C LYS A 13 -12.05 -30.03 -7.89
N LYS A 14 -13.06 -29.42 -8.52
CA LYS A 14 -13.01 -28.21 -9.36
C LYS A 14 -12.12 -27.13 -8.78
N LEU A 15 -11.14 -26.63 -9.57
CA LEU A 15 -10.30 -25.49 -9.21
C LEU A 15 -11.13 -24.21 -9.09
N ILE A 16 -10.79 -23.36 -8.14
CA ILE A 16 -11.50 -22.11 -7.88
C ILE A 16 -10.73 -20.96 -8.56
N LYS A 17 -11.38 -20.12 -9.35
CA LYS A 17 -10.79 -18.91 -9.90
C LYS A 17 -10.40 -17.97 -8.78
N LEU A 18 -9.30 -17.22 -8.94
CA LEU A 18 -8.75 -16.31 -7.90
C LEU A 18 -9.80 -15.28 -7.45
N GLU A 19 -10.52 -14.68 -8.38
CA GLU A 19 -11.56 -13.69 -8.10
C GLU A 19 -12.70 -14.27 -7.27
N THR A 20 -13.12 -15.50 -7.59
CA THR A 20 -14.14 -16.23 -6.83
C THR A 20 -13.64 -16.53 -5.40
N ALA A 21 -12.38 -16.94 -5.26
CA ALA A 21 -11.77 -17.18 -3.96
C ALA A 21 -11.72 -15.90 -3.11
N LEU A 22 -11.23 -14.78 -3.68
CA LEU A 22 -11.19 -13.49 -3.00
C LEU A 22 -12.58 -13.03 -2.56
N ASN A 23 -13.62 -13.21 -3.40
CA ASN A 23 -14.99 -12.87 -3.05
C ASN A 23 -15.55 -13.76 -1.93
N LYS A 24 -15.27 -15.07 -1.93
CA LYS A 24 -15.62 -15.97 -0.82
C LYS A 24 -14.94 -15.55 0.47
N ILE A 25 -13.65 -15.28 0.42
CA ILE A 25 -12.84 -14.84 1.56
C ILE A 25 -13.40 -13.54 2.12
N LYS A 26 -13.72 -12.57 1.25
CA LYS A 26 -14.32 -11.28 1.66
C LYS A 26 -15.62 -11.45 2.44
N LYS A 27 -16.44 -12.43 2.11
CA LYS A 27 -17.70 -12.71 2.81
C LYS A 27 -17.47 -13.35 4.19
N ASN A 28 -16.41 -14.16 4.35
CA ASN A 28 -16.13 -14.94 5.54
C ASN A 28 -15.17 -14.29 6.54
N ILE A 29 -14.45 -13.25 6.11
CA ILE A 29 -13.55 -12.49 6.98
C ILE A 29 -14.19 -11.16 7.40
N LYS A 30 -14.21 -10.94 8.71
CA LYS A 30 -14.56 -9.63 9.27
C LYS A 30 -13.27 -8.86 9.61
N PRO A 31 -13.21 -7.55 9.29
CA PRO A 31 -12.10 -6.70 9.73
C PRO A 31 -11.96 -6.72 11.26
N SER A 32 -10.74 -6.57 11.76
CA SER A 32 -10.51 -6.33 13.19
C SER A 32 -11.32 -5.11 13.63
N LYS A 33 -11.99 -5.21 14.78
CA LYS A 33 -12.75 -4.12 15.38
C LYS A 33 -12.00 -3.45 16.54
N ILE A 34 -10.82 -3.94 16.88
CA ILE A 34 -10.05 -3.43 18.01
C ILE A 34 -9.35 -2.14 17.55
N ILE A 35 -9.63 -1.06 18.28
CA ILE A 35 -9.13 0.29 18.00
C ILE A 35 -8.25 0.73 19.15
N GLU A 36 -7.13 1.38 18.83
CA GLU A 36 -6.27 2.04 19.79
C GLU A 36 -6.02 3.50 19.39
N GLU A 37 -5.76 4.35 20.39
CA GLU A 37 -5.35 5.71 20.15
C GLU A 37 -3.83 5.84 20.29
N ILE A 38 -3.17 6.37 19.27
CA ILE A 38 -1.72 6.50 19.24
C ILE A 38 -1.27 7.92 18.91
N ASN A 39 -0.05 8.28 19.31
CA ASN A 39 0.59 9.50 18.85
C ASN A 39 0.85 9.43 17.35
N ILE A 40 0.66 10.57 16.67
CA ILE A 40 0.86 10.70 15.23
C ILE A 40 2.28 10.28 14.78
N SER A 41 3.31 10.52 15.59
CA SER A 41 4.70 10.11 15.33
C SER A 41 4.89 8.60 15.21
N LYS A 42 3.94 7.79 15.74
CA LYS A 42 3.95 6.32 15.68
C LYS A 42 2.94 5.77 14.67
N SER A 43 2.41 6.62 13.78
CA SER A 43 1.27 6.26 12.93
C SER A 43 1.65 5.78 11.52
N LEU A 44 2.91 5.79 11.15
CA LEU A 44 3.36 5.28 9.85
C LEU A 44 2.89 3.83 9.62
N ASN A 45 2.33 3.57 8.44
CA ASN A 45 1.74 2.28 8.04
C ASN A 45 0.54 1.82 8.90
N ARG A 46 0.04 2.64 9.82
CA ARG A 46 -1.18 2.32 10.59
C ARG A 46 -2.42 2.61 9.75
N ILE A 47 -3.50 1.92 10.07
CA ILE A 47 -4.76 2.05 9.35
C ILE A 47 -5.73 2.87 10.22
N VAL A 48 -6.22 3.96 9.66
CA VAL A 48 -7.16 4.87 10.32
C VAL A 48 -8.47 4.13 10.63
N ALA A 49 -8.90 4.16 11.88
CA ALA A 49 -10.11 3.47 12.31
C ALA A 49 -11.37 4.35 12.24
N THR A 50 -11.23 5.67 12.30
CA THR A 50 -12.34 6.64 12.22
C THR A 50 -11.95 7.77 11.28
N ASP A 51 -12.92 8.31 10.55
CA ASP A 51 -12.67 9.45 9.67
C ASP A 51 -11.98 10.61 10.40
N ILE A 52 -10.97 11.19 9.78
CA ILE A 52 -10.22 12.33 10.32
C ILE A 52 -10.76 13.60 9.68
N ILE A 53 -11.30 14.48 10.53
CA ILE A 53 -11.91 15.74 10.12
C ILE A 53 -10.99 16.89 10.52
N ALA A 54 -10.77 17.84 9.62
CA ALA A 54 -9.98 19.04 9.86
C ALA A 54 -10.62 19.93 10.94
N LYS A 55 -9.87 20.16 12.02
CA LYS A 55 -10.27 21.07 13.11
C LYS A 55 -9.75 22.50 12.92
N LYS A 56 -9.04 22.77 11.83
CA LYS A 56 -8.48 24.07 11.44
C LYS A 56 -8.42 24.16 9.93
N ASN A 57 -8.29 25.38 9.42
CA ASN A 57 -7.98 25.63 8.02
C ASN A 57 -6.48 25.43 7.74
N ILE A 58 -6.14 25.10 6.51
CA ILE A 58 -4.77 25.15 5.97
C ILE A 58 -4.81 25.99 4.68
N PRO A 59 -4.10 27.10 4.61
CA PRO A 59 -3.41 27.79 5.70
C PRO A 59 -4.41 28.34 6.75
N PRO A 60 -3.97 28.54 8.02
CA PRO A 60 -4.86 29.00 9.11
C PRO A 60 -5.22 30.48 9.03
N HIS A 61 -4.57 31.25 8.15
CA HIS A 61 -4.80 32.66 7.87
C HIS A 61 -4.50 32.92 6.40
N SER A 62 -5.14 33.95 5.83
CA SER A 62 -4.73 34.42 4.50
C SER A 62 -3.32 34.98 4.58
N ASN A 63 -2.46 34.58 3.63
CA ASN A 63 -1.04 34.93 3.64
C ASN A 63 -0.51 35.22 2.23
N SER A 64 0.69 35.82 2.16
CA SER A 64 1.36 36.09 0.90
C SER A 64 1.97 34.84 0.30
N ALA A 65 1.81 34.67 -1.01
CA ALA A 65 2.48 33.63 -1.79
C ALA A 65 3.94 34.00 -2.16
N VAL A 66 4.29 35.27 -2.10
CA VAL A 66 5.57 35.85 -2.57
C VAL A 66 6.07 36.93 -1.61
N ASP A 67 7.33 37.31 -1.77
CA ASP A 67 7.88 38.53 -1.18
C ASP A 67 7.41 39.74 -2.00
N GLY A 68 7.00 40.81 -1.34
CA GLY A 68 6.47 41.97 -2.06
C GLY A 68 5.74 42.98 -1.15
N TYR A 69 4.71 43.58 -1.69
CA TYR A 69 3.97 44.67 -1.04
C TYR A 69 2.46 44.40 -1.08
N ALA A 70 1.87 44.33 0.10
CA ALA A 70 0.43 44.14 0.24
C ALA A 70 -0.28 45.48 0.06
N ILE A 71 -1.37 45.49 -0.73
CA ILE A 71 -2.21 46.65 -1.00
C ILE A 71 -3.69 46.31 -0.82
N ILE A 72 -4.50 47.36 -0.70
CA ILE A 72 -5.98 47.32 -0.80
C ILE A 72 -6.31 47.52 -2.29
N TYR A 73 -6.74 46.47 -2.99
CA TYR A 73 -7.01 46.54 -4.43
C TYR A 73 -7.94 47.65 -4.85
N ASN A 74 -8.97 47.96 -4.07
CA ASN A 74 -9.92 49.01 -4.39
C ASN A 74 -9.26 50.40 -4.45
N GLU A 75 -8.25 50.69 -3.63
CA GLU A 75 -7.48 51.92 -3.73
C GLU A 75 -6.68 52.03 -5.05
N TYR A 76 -6.07 50.94 -5.47
CA TYR A 76 -5.43 50.85 -6.78
C TYR A 76 -6.43 51.01 -7.93
N LYS A 77 -7.56 50.32 -7.87
CA LYS A 77 -8.64 50.39 -8.86
C LYS A 77 -9.18 51.82 -9.06
N SER A 78 -9.19 52.62 -7.98
CA SER A 78 -9.56 54.01 -8.04
C SER A 78 -8.53 54.95 -8.71
N GLY A 79 -7.51 54.41 -9.35
CA GLY A 79 -6.49 55.16 -10.12
C GLY A 79 -5.22 55.47 -9.35
N ASN A 80 -5.14 55.20 -8.05
CA ASN A 80 -3.91 55.44 -7.26
C ASN A 80 -2.77 54.49 -7.66
N ARG A 81 -1.57 55.04 -7.80
CA ARG A 81 -0.37 54.27 -8.16
C ARG A 81 0.78 54.45 -7.16
N VAL A 82 0.69 55.40 -6.26
CA VAL A 82 1.72 55.72 -5.27
C VAL A 82 1.19 55.46 -3.88
N PHE A 83 1.90 54.60 -3.12
CA PHE A 83 1.51 54.18 -1.78
C PHE A 83 2.66 54.39 -0.78
N SER A 84 2.38 54.90 0.42
CA SER A 84 3.36 55.03 1.48
C SER A 84 3.66 53.68 2.15
N ILE A 85 4.92 53.36 2.39
CA ILE A 85 5.30 52.09 3.09
C ILE A 85 5.07 52.33 4.59
N ALA A 86 4.05 51.70 5.16
CA ALA A 86 3.62 51.89 6.54
C ALA A 86 4.26 50.90 7.52
N GLY A 87 4.84 49.81 7.01
CA GLY A 87 5.46 48.81 7.88
C GLY A 87 5.80 47.53 7.16
N LYS A 88 6.07 46.47 7.94
CA LYS A 88 6.48 45.17 7.46
C LYS A 88 5.72 44.05 8.18
N SER A 89 5.35 43.00 7.43
CA SER A 89 4.79 41.73 7.93
C SER A 89 5.72 40.59 7.51
N THR A 90 6.12 39.74 8.44
CA THR A 90 6.95 38.58 8.15
C THR A 90 6.33 37.33 8.76
N ALA A 91 6.77 36.16 8.27
CA ALA A 91 6.29 34.89 8.84
C ALA A 91 6.58 34.84 10.35
N GLY A 92 5.54 34.55 11.12
CA GLY A 92 5.60 34.58 12.60
C GLY A 92 5.47 35.97 13.24
N HIS A 93 5.62 37.05 12.48
CA HIS A 93 5.56 38.43 12.99
C HIS A 93 4.58 39.27 12.14
N PRO A 94 3.26 39.11 12.35
CA PRO A 94 2.26 39.83 11.58
C PRO A 94 2.24 41.32 11.90
N TYR A 95 1.98 42.15 10.90
CA TYR A 95 1.73 43.57 11.10
C TYR A 95 0.40 43.80 11.87
N LYS A 96 0.45 44.54 12.98
CA LYS A 96 -0.70 44.70 13.92
C LYS A 96 -1.34 46.08 13.94
N GLN A 97 -0.75 47.07 13.25
CA GLN A 97 -1.28 48.44 13.28
C GLN A 97 -2.48 48.58 12.34
N LYS A 98 -3.28 49.62 12.60
CA LYS A 98 -4.44 49.93 11.76
C LYS A 98 -4.01 50.38 10.36
N THR A 99 -4.74 49.95 9.36
CA THR A 99 -4.59 50.34 7.96
C THR A 99 -4.76 51.86 7.78
N LYS A 100 -3.84 52.50 7.04
CA LYS A 100 -3.96 53.89 6.62
C LYS A 100 -4.34 53.91 5.14
N LYS A 101 -5.02 54.96 4.69
CA LYS A 101 -5.32 55.18 3.27
C LYS A 101 -4.03 55.32 2.49
N LEU A 102 -4.01 54.73 1.28
CA LEU A 102 -2.87 54.75 0.35
C LEU A 102 -1.55 54.26 1.01
N ALA A 103 -1.68 53.30 1.90
CA ALA A 103 -0.55 52.67 2.56
C ALA A 103 -0.34 51.21 2.07
N THR A 104 0.87 50.84 1.95
CA THR A 104 1.29 49.46 1.62
C THR A 104 2.13 48.91 2.77
N ILE A 105 2.12 47.59 2.90
CA ILE A 105 2.91 46.86 3.88
C ILE A 105 3.89 45.97 3.13
N LYS A 106 5.19 46.12 3.40
CA LYS A 106 6.18 45.14 2.90
C LYS A 106 5.85 43.79 3.52
N ILE A 107 5.64 42.77 2.71
CA ILE A 107 5.21 41.45 3.15
C ILE A 107 6.14 40.40 2.59
N LEU A 108 6.53 39.40 3.43
CA LEU A 108 7.30 38.27 2.98
C LEU A 108 6.43 37.04 2.79
N THR A 109 6.90 36.09 2.00
CA THR A 109 6.25 34.80 1.72
C THR A 109 5.80 34.11 3.00
N GLY A 110 4.54 33.67 3.02
CA GLY A 110 3.94 33.01 4.20
C GLY A 110 3.51 33.97 5.33
N ALA A 111 3.81 35.27 5.26
CA ALA A 111 3.37 36.24 6.23
C ALA A 111 1.86 36.49 6.11
N ILE A 112 1.21 36.70 7.26
CA ILE A 112 -0.23 37.00 7.32
C ILE A 112 -0.49 38.37 6.69
N LEU A 113 -1.46 38.44 5.79
CA LEU A 113 -1.93 39.73 5.29
C LEU A 113 -2.67 40.49 6.38
N PRO A 114 -2.35 41.77 6.60
CA PRO A 114 -3.10 42.59 7.54
C PRO A 114 -4.58 42.75 7.11
N ILE A 115 -5.44 42.99 8.06
CA ILE A 115 -6.87 43.13 7.79
C ILE A 115 -7.14 44.26 6.79
N GLY A 116 -7.93 43.97 5.76
CA GLY A 116 -8.27 44.89 4.69
C GLY A 116 -7.38 44.82 3.45
N TYR A 117 -6.18 44.26 3.55
CA TYR A 117 -5.31 44.03 2.42
C TYR A 117 -5.71 42.72 1.71
N ASP A 118 -5.76 42.76 0.38
CA ASP A 118 -6.29 41.65 -0.41
C ASP A 118 -5.47 41.31 -1.67
N THR A 119 -4.36 42.00 -1.90
CA THR A 119 -3.54 41.84 -3.10
C THR A 119 -2.06 42.05 -2.74
N VAL A 120 -1.18 41.23 -3.27
CA VAL A 120 0.28 41.36 -3.07
C VAL A 120 0.95 41.51 -4.43
N ILE A 121 1.79 42.53 -4.55
CA ILE A 121 2.62 42.79 -5.73
C ILE A 121 4.02 42.30 -5.40
N MET A 122 4.64 41.58 -6.34
CA MET A 122 6.01 41.09 -6.16
C MET A 122 6.98 42.28 -6.01
N GLU A 123 7.99 42.12 -5.16
CA GLU A 123 8.98 43.17 -4.90
C GLU A 123 9.70 43.61 -6.23
N GLU A 124 9.93 42.65 -7.10
CA GLU A 124 10.59 42.85 -8.39
C GLU A 124 9.79 43.70 -9.38
N ASP A 125 8.46 43.71 -9.22
CA ASP A 125 7.56 44.49 -10.09
C ASP A 125 7.33 45.93 -9.57
N CYS A 126 7.92 46.27 -8.43
CA CYS A 126 7.66 47.52 -7.73
C CYS A 126 8.85 48.49 -7.84
N ILE A 127 8.57 49.79 -7.89
CA ILE A 127 9.58 50.83 -7.87
C ILE A 127 9.47 51.63 -6.58
N ILE A 128 10.55 51.74 -5.80
CA ILE A 128 10.59 52.53 -4.58
C ILE A 128 11.23 53.88 -4.90
N LYS A 129 10.47 54.97 -4.63
CA LYS A 129 10.96 56.36 -4.75
C LYS A 129 10.59 57.12 -3.48
N ASN A 130 11.57 57.76 -2.83
CA ASN A 130 11.35 58.64 -1.65
C ASN A 130 10.47 58.01 -0.58
N LYS A 131 10.74 56.74 -0.18
CA LYS A 131 9.94 55.95 0.80
C LYS A 131 8.50 55.64 0.37
N SER A 132 8.16 55.89 -0.89
CA SER A 132 6.87 55.54 -1.49
C SER A 132 7.03 54.44 -2.50
N LEU A 133 6.04 53.56 -2.60
CA LEU A 133 5.96 52.47 -3.56
C LEU A 133 5.17 52.98 -4.79
N VAL A 134 5.73 52.84 -5.95
CA VAL A 134 5.05 53.04 -7.24
C VAL A 134 4.67 51.68 -7.80
N LEU A 135 3.39 51.47 -8.02
CA LEU A 135 2.82 50.20 -8.47
C LEU A 135 2.79 50.11 -10.02
N PRO A 136 3.01 48.93 -10.58
CA PRO A 136 2.86 48.68 -12.01
C PRO A 136 1.37 48.76 -12.44
N ASN A 137 1.16 48.71 -13.76
CA ASN A 137 -0.16 48.58 -14.35
C ASN A 137 -0.60 47.09 -14.35
N ASN A 138 -1.91 46.84 -14.59
CA ASN A 138 -2.48 45.50 -14.78
C ASN A 138 -2.50 44.60 -13.55
N ILE A 139 -2.51 45.16 -12.34
CA ILE A 139 -2.69 44.39 -11.11
C ILE A 139 -4.14 43.82 -11.06
N LYS A 140 -4.24 42.56 -10.73
CA LYS A 140 -5.54 41.89 -10.50
C LYS A 140 -5.80 41.70 -9.01
N LYS A 141 -7.08 41.78 -8.61
CA LYS A 141 -7.46 41.49 -7.24
C LYS A 141 -7.08 40.07 -6.85
N TYR A 142 -6.62 39.89 -5.62
CA TYR A 142 -6.12 38.62 -5.08
C TYR A 142 -4.85 38.06 -5.75
N MET A 143 -4.11 38.87 -6.49
CA MET A 143 -2.80 38.49 -7.01
C MET A 143 -1.87 38.13 -5.86
N ASN A 144 -1.20 36.97 -5.93
CA ASN A 144 -0.29 36.42 -4.93
C ASN A 144 -0.85 36.32 -3.51
N TYR A 145 -2.17 36.22 -3.38
CA TYR A 145 -2.90 36.09 -2.14
C TYR A 145 -3.35 34.64 -1.93
N ARG A 146 -2.85 33.98 -0.89
CA ARG A 146 -3.33 32.67 -0.48
C ARG A 146 -4.49 32.82 0.48
N HIS A 147 -5.62 32.25 0.10
CA HIS A 147 -6.83 32.32 0.93
C HIS A 147 -6.73 31.43 2.16
N LEU A 148 -7.30 31.89 3.27
CA LEU A 148 -7.59 31.06 4.44
C LEU A 148 -8.27 29.76 4.00
N GLY A 149 -7.66 28.60 4.31
CA GLY A 149 -8.24 27.28 4.00
C GLY A 149 -8.27 26.91 2.53
N GLU A 150 -7.42 27.51 1.68
CA GLU A 150 -7.39 27.17 0.25
C GLU A 150 -6.99 25.71 -0.02
N ASP A 151 -6.17 25.11 0.83
CA ASP A 151 -5.76 23.70 0.75
C ASP A 151 -6.76 22.81 1.50
N ILE A 152 -6.95 23.05 2.80
CA ILE A 152 -7.89 22.28 3.62
C ILE A 152 -8.79 23.22 4.42
N LYS A 153 -10.10 23.11 4.23
CA LYS A 153 -11.09 23.89 4.99
C LYS A 153 -11.45 23.20 6.31
N PHE A 154 -11.72 24.00 7.32
CA PHE A 154 -12.32 23.54 8.57
C PHE A 154 -13.53 22.65 8.32
N LYS A 155 -13.65 21.53 9.04
CA LYS A 155 -14.67 20.48 8.89
C LYS A 155 -14.55 19.60 7.64
N ASN A 156 -13.59 19.82 6.75
CA ASN A 156 -13.38 18.89 5.65
C ASN A 156 -12.87 17.54 6.18
N LYS A 157 -13.36 16.48 5.57
CA LYS A 157 -12.85 15.12 5.82
C LYS A 157 -11.52 14.98 5.08
N VAL A 158 -10.44 14.72 5.83
CA VAL A 158 -9.06 14.62 5.33
C VAL A 158 -8.69 13.18 4.98
N PHE A 159 -8.96 12.27 5.90
CA PHE A 159 -8.76 10.84 5.68
C PHE A 159 -9.97 10.04 6.14
N PHE A 160 -10.27 8.98 5.39
CA PHE A 160 -11.38 8.08 5.69
C PHE A 160 -10.91 6.89 6.54
N SER A 161 -11.81 6.29 7.29
CA SER A 161 -11.58 4.98 7.91
C SER A 161 -11.13 3.96 6.86
N GLY A 162 -10.15 3.15 7.21
CA GLY A 162 -9.51 2.19 6.31
C GLY A 162 -8.34 2.75 5.49
N HIS A 163 -8.01 4.05 5.61
CA HIS A 163 -6.83 4.63 4.97
C HIS A 163 -5.55 4.19 5.68
N LYS A 164 -4.57 3.66 4.93
CA LYS A 164 -3.23 3.35 5.43
C LYS A 164 -2.37 4.60 5.36
N LEU A 165 -1.84 5.05 6.49
CA LEU A 165 -1.08 6.28 6.61
C LEU A 165 0.34 6.14 6.03
N ARG A 166 0.66 7.04 5.09
CA ARG A 166 1.95 7.20 4.42
C ARG A 166 2.72 8.38 5.02
N PRO A 167 4.02 8.54 4.77
CA PRO A 167 4.80 9.67 5.28
C PRO A 167 4.19 11.04 4.97
N GLN A 168 3.72 11.28 3.75
CA GLN A 168 3.07 12.54 3.35
C GLN A 168 1.75 12.78 4.06
N ASP A 169 0.97 11.73 4.38
CA ASP A 169 -0.28 11.84 5.12
C ASP A 169 -0.02 12.31 6.57
N ILE A 170 1.08 11.84 7.16
CA ILE A 170 1.55 12.29 8.48
C ILE A 170 1.88 13.79 8.44
N GLY A 171 2.55 14.27 7.38
CA GLY A 171 2.82 15.69 7.18
C GLY A 171 1.56 16.55 7.19
N VAL A 172 0.52 16.10 6.46
CA VAL A 172 -0.80 16.78 6.47
C VAL A 172 -1.42 16.80 7.86
N LEU A 173 -1.36 15.70 8.60
CA LEU A 173 -1.91 15.64 9.97
C LEU A 173 -1.15 16.53 10.95
N TYR A 174 0.17 16.66 10.80
CA TYR A 174 0.96 17.61 11.57
C TYR A 174 0.57 19.07 11.28
N SER A 175 0.37 19.44 10.00
CA SER A 175 -0.04 20.78 9.62
C SER A 175 -1.42 21.15 10.18
N LEU A 176 -2.31 20.17 10.39
CA LEU A 176 -3.60 20.31 11.06
C LEU A 176 -3.49 20.38 12.61
N GLY A 177 -2.30 20.17 13.18
CA GLY A 177 -2.07 20.14 14.62
C GLY A 177 -2.65 18.88 15.30
N VAL A 178 -2.82 17.78 14.56
CA VAL A 178 -3.31 16.51 15.11
C VAL A 178 -2.20 15.86 15.94
N LYS A 179 -2.44 15.62 17.22
CA LYS A 179 -1.48 14.97 18.13
C LYS A 179 -1.66 13.46 18.23
N LYS A 180 -2.91 13.01 18.24
CA LYS A 180 -3.29 11.60 18.39
C LYS A 180 -4.39 11.24 17.40
N ILE A 181 -4.41 9.98 16.99
CA ILE A 181 -5.40 9.42 16.07
C ILE A 181 -5.85 8.04 16.52
N LYS A 182 -7.07 7.68 16.14
CA LYS A 182 -7.63 6.34 16.33
C LYS A 182 -7.28 5.48 15.12
N VAL A 183 -6.63 4.35 15.37
CA VAL A 183 -6.18 3.38 14.37
C VAL A 183 -6.63 1.98 14.76
N TYR A 184 -6.76 1.08 13.78
CA TYR A 184 -6.91 -0.34 14.08
C TYR A 184 -5.63 -0.89 14.71
N THR A 185 -5.74 -1.81 15.66
CA THR A 185 -4.58 -2.49 16.24
C THR A 185 -3.83 -3.29 15.19
N GLN A 186 -2.51 -3.37 15.32
CA GLN A 186 -1.69 -4.19 14.43
C GLN A 186 -2.01 -5.66 14.63
N LEU A 187 -2.27 -6.39 13.52
CA LEU A 187 -2.49 -7.83 13.55
C LEU A 187 -1.27 -8.57 14.09
N LYS A 188 -1.54 -9.57 14.93
CA LYS A 188 -0.57 -10.58 15.35
C LYS A 188 -0.69 -11.77 14.41
N ILE A 189 0.36 -12.10 13.68
CA ILE A 189 0.37 -13.14 12.67
C ILE A 189 1.35 -14.22 13.05
N CYS A 190 0.87 -15.45 13.17
CA CYS A 190 1.72 -16.62 13.37
C CYS A 190 2.18 -17.17 12.02
N VAL A 191 3.47 -17.48 11.89
CA VAL A 191 4.05 -18.10 10.70
C VAL A 191 4.83 -19.36 11.08
N PHE A 192 4.69 -20.42 10.30
CA PHE A 192 5.51 -21.63 10.41
C PHE A 192 5.61 -22.35 9.07
N SER A 193 6.59 -23.25 8.96
CA SER A 193 6.71 -24.21 7.86
C SER A 193 6.45 -25.62 8.34
N CYS A 194 5.89 -26.47 7.46
CA CYS A 194 5.80 -27.92 7.65
C CYS A 194 6.59 -28.64 6.55
N GLY A 195 7.30 -29.68 6.93
CA GLY A 195 8.06 -30.54 6.04
C GLY A 195 9.26 -31.14 6.75
N ASP A 196 9.35 -32.47 6.76
CA ASP A 196 10.49 -33.17 7.37
C ASP A 196 11.80 -32.96 6.59
N GLU A 197 11.69 -32.57 5.31
CA GLU A 197 12.83 -32.17 4.45
C GLU A 197 13.44 -30.83 4.84
N LEU A 198 12.75 -30.01 5.66
CA LEU A 198 13.19 -28.66 5.97
C LEU A 198 14.26 -28.61 7.06
N THR A 199 15.26 -27.79 6.83
CA THR A 199 16.37 -27.55 7.76
C THR A 199 16.52 -26.06 8.07
N SER A 200 16.75 -25.71 9.33
CA SER A 200 17.12 -24.35 9.72
C SER A 200 18.53 -24.01 9.22
N ILE A 201 18.76 -22.74 8.88
CA ILE A 201 20.06 -22.25 8.42
C ILE A 201 21.21 -22.50 9.42
N ASP A 202 20.89 -22.59 10.71
CA ASP A 202 21.86 -22.83 11.80
C ASP A 202 22.38 -24.26 11.86
N LYS A 203 21.82 -25.15 11.03
CA LYS A 203 22.18 -26.58 11.02
C LYS A 203 22.77 -26.98 9.68
N PRO A 204 23.71 -27.93 9.67
CA PRO A 204 24.26 -28.44 8.41
C PRO A 204 23.17 -29.15 7.59
N LEU A 205 23.20 -28.95 6.28
CA LEU A 205 22.25 -29.56 5.37
C LEU A 205 22.51 -31.04 5.23
N LYS A 206 21.56 -31.88 5.53
CA LYS A 206 21.64 -33.32 5.33
C LYS A 206 21.23 -33.69 3.90
N LYS A 207 21.63 -34.89 3.45
CA LYS A 207 21.20 -35.44 2.15
C LYS A 207 19.67 -35.57 2.12
N GLY A 208 19.03 -35.07 1.07
CA GLY A 208 17.57 -35.07 0.93
C GLY A 208 16.85 -33.89 1.61
N HIS A 209 17.57 -33.03 2.32
CA HIS A 209 16.99 -31.86 2.97
C HIS A 209 17.27 -30.57 2.19
N ILE A 210 16.48 -29.54 2.47
CA ILE A 210 16.61 -28.17 1.93
C ILE A 210 16.46 -27.13 3.07
N TYR A 211 17.05 -25.95 2.88
CA TYR A 211 16.82 -24.86 3.83
C TYR A 211 15.44 -24.25 3.67
N ASP A 212 14.82 -23.88 4.80
CA ASP A 212 13.50 -23.24 4.86
C ASP A 212 13.58 -21.79 4.40
N SER A 213 13.41 -21.56 3.12
CA SER A 213 13.40 -20.21 2.52
C SER A 213 12.05 -19.53 2.57
N ASN A 214 10.95 -20.28 2.53
CA ASN A 214 9.60 -19.74 2.43
C ASN A 214 9.20 -18.99 3.69
N ARG A 215 9.37 -19.61 4.87
CA ARG A 215 9.02 -19.00 6.14
C ARG A 215 9.79 -17.71 6.38
N VAL A 216 11.09 -17.72 6.14
CA VAL A 216 11.94 -16.54 6.31
C VAL A 216 11.50 -15.42 5.38
N MET A 217 11.18 -15.71 4.14
CA MET A 217 10.64 -14.75 3.17
C MET A 217 9.31 -14.16 3.66
N LEU A 218 8.37 -14.99 4.14
CA LEU A 218 7.08 -14.56 4.66
C LEU A 218 7.21 -13.67 5.90
N VAL A 219 8.06 -14.06 6.86
CA VAL A 219 8.35 -13.27 8.06
C VAL A 219 8.88 -11.88 7.68
N ASN A 220 9.80 -11.80 6.72
CA ASN A 220 10.34 -10.51 6.26
C ASN A 220 9.28 -9.66 5.54
N PHE A 221 8.40 -10.24 4.73
CA PHE A 221 7.29 -9.50 4.12
C PHE A 221 6.34 -8.93 5.16
N LEU A 222 5.93 -9.75 6.12
CA LEU A 222 5.01 -9.34 7.19
C LEU A 222 5.60 -8.23 8.07
N SER A 223 6.88 -8.35 8.41
CA SER A 223 7.61 -7.33 9.18
C SER A 223 7.72 -6.01 8.39
N LYS A 224 8.04 -6.07 7.09
CA LYS A 224 8.05 -4.90 6.19
C LYS A 224 6.68 -4.22 6.11
N LEU A 225 5.60 -4.99 6.16
CA LEU A 225 4.21 -4.50 6.18
C LEU A 225 3.75 -4.04 7.57
N SER A 226 4.65 -4.03 8.55
CA SER A 226 4.41 -3.57 9.93
C SER A 226 3.40 -4.43 10.71
N TYR A 227 3.30 -5.73 10.42
CA TYR A 227 2.56 -6.68 11.26
C TYR A 227 3.41 -7.20 12.40
N LYS A 228 2.78 -7.62 13.51
CA LYS A 228 3.44 -8.32 14.62
C LYS A 228 3.55 -9.79 14.27
N VAL A 229 4.76 -10.30 14.09
CA VAL A 229 4.99 -11.68 13.64
C VAL A 229 5.43 -12.57 14.79
N GLN A 230 4.73 -13.68 14.97
CA GLN A 230 5.17 -14.81 15.79
C GLN A 230 5.70 -15.92 14.87
N ASP A 231 6.99 -16.12 14.86
CA ASP A 231 7.65 -17.18 14.09
C ASP A 231 7.75 -18.45 14.95
N LEU A 232 7.06 -19.53 14.55
CA LEU A 232 7.12 -20.84 15.25
C LEU A 232 8.19 -21.78 14.68
N GLY A 233 8.93 -21.34 13.66
CA GLY A 233 9.96 -22.17 13.04
C GLY A 233 9.40 -23.29 12.15
N ILE A 234 10.17 -24.35 12.01
CA ILE A 234 9.83 -25.54 11.24
C ILE A 234 9.10 -26.54 12.17
N LEU A 235 7.89 -26.91 11.80
CA LEU A 235 7.15 -27.97 12.47
C LEU A 235 7.36 -29.29 11.71
N LYS A 236 7.70 -30.34 12.44
CA LYS A 236 7.79 -31.70 11.90
C LYS A 236 6.40 -32.22 11.51
N ASP A 237 6.33 -33.10 10.51
CA ASP A 237 5.09 -33.72 10.03
C ASP A 237 4.50 -34.73 11.04
N ASN A 238 4.18 -34.22 12.23
CA ASN A 238 3.53 -34.96 13.32
C ASN A 238 2.21 -34.30 13.71
N LYS A 239 1.10 -34.99 13.44
CA LYS A 239 -0.27 -34.48 13.70
C LYS A 239 -0.46 -33.97 15.14
N LYS A 240 0.00 -34.70 16.16
CA LYS A 240 -0.15 -34.28 17.57
C LYS A 240 0.61 -33.01 17.89
N HIS A 241 1.86 -32.91 17.38
CA HIS A 241 2.72 -31.72 17.57
C HIS A 241 2.14 -30.50 16.88
N ILE A 242 1.75 -30.64 15.61
CA ILE A 242 1.11 -29.58 14.82
C ILE A 242 -0.17 -29.10 15.49
N THR A 243 -1.05 -30.02 15.95
CA THR A 243 -2.29 -29.69 16.64
C THR A 243 -2.04 -28.86 17.90
N LYS A 244 -1.04 -29.25 18.73
CA LYS A 244 -0.69 -28.51 19.95
C LYS A 244 -0.23 -27.08 19.63
N LYS A 245 0.61 -26.91 18.58
CA LYS A 245 1.11 -25.60 18.12
C LYS A 245 0.00 -24.74 17.54
N LEU A 246 -0.88 -25.31 16.69
CA LEU A 246 -2.02 -24.61 16.11
C LEU A 246 -3.03 -24.17 17.17
N ASN A 247 -3.33 -25.01 18.18
CA ASN A 247 -4.22 -24.64 19.28
C ASN A 247 -3.68 -23.45 20.08
N ASN A 248 -2.36 -23.36 20.28
CA ASN A 248 -1.75 -22.21 20.94
C ASN A 248 -1.73 -20.97 20.01
N ALA A 249 -1.36 -21.16 18.75
CA ALA A 249 -1.33 -20.08 17.77
C ALA A 249 -2.70 -19.43 17.56
N SER A 250 -3.78 -20.25 17.50
CA SER A 250 -5.15 -19.75 17.30
C SER A 250 -5.69 -18.93 18.48
N LYS A 251 -5.16 -19.12 19.69
CA LYS A 251 -5.55 -18.34 20.88
C LYS A 251 -4.84 -16.99 20.97
N ASN A 252 -3.62 -16.89 20.41
CA ASN A 252 -2.72 -15.76 20.65
C ASN A 252 -2.49 -14.87 19.44
N ASN A 253 -3.02 -15.25 18.26
CA ASN A 253 -2.82 -14.53 17.02
C ASN A 253 -4.14 -14.30 16.29
N ASP A 254 -4.16 -13.25 15.49
CA ASP A 254 -5.32 -12.85 14.68
C ASP A 254 -5.35 -13.57 13.32
N PHE A 255 -4.21 -14.13 12.90
CA PHE A 255 -4.07 -14.83 11.63
C PHE A 255 -2.91 -15.84 11.68
N ILE A 256 -3.06 -16.95 10.96
CA ILE A 256 -2.04 -17.99 10.86
C ILE A 256 -1.64 -18.18 9.40
N ILE A 257 -0.34 -18.29 9.11
CA ILE A 257 0.18 -18.61 7.79
C ILE A 257 1.11 -19.82 7.90
N THR A 258 0.91 -20.82 7.05
CA THR A 258 1.85 -21.93 6.91
C THR A 258 2.37 -22.03 5.49
N SER A 259 3.61 -22.47 5.33
CA SER A 259 4.18 -22.91 4.05
C SER A 259 4.46 -24.41 4.10
N GLY A 260 3.93 -25.16 3.14
CA GLY A 260 3.89 -26.62 3.16
C GLY A 260 2.68 -27.18 3.89
N GLY A 261 2.51 -28.50 3.85
CA GLY A 261 1.41 -29.22 4.49
C GLY A 261 0.03 -29.01 3.83
N MET A 262 -0.03 -28.53 2.58
CA MET A 262 -1.26 -28.17 1.88
C MET A 262 -1.45 -28.89 0.54
N SER A 263 -0.77 -29.99 0.28
CA SER A 263 -0.97 -30.80 -0.90
C SER A 263 -2.00 -31.94 -0.68
N LEU A 264 -1.97 -32.97 -1.47
CA LEU A 264 -2.80 -34.16 -1.34
C LEU A 264 -1.97 -35.38 -0.85
N GLY A 265 -0.73 -35.16 -0.40
CA GLY A 265 0.13 -36.20 0.11
C GLY A 265 -0.34 -36.74 1.47
N ASP A 266 0.01 -37.97 1.76
CA ASP A 266 -0.37 -38.64 3.01
C ASP A 266 0.24 -37.95 4.26
N GLU A 267 1.31 -37.18 4.08
CA GLU A 267 2.00 -36.39 5.11
C GLU A 267 1.42 -34.97 5.29
N ASP A 268 0.40 -34.58 4.52
CA ASP A 268 -0.22 -33.24 4.59
C ASP A 268 -1.28 -33.15 5.70
N HIS A 269 -0.85 -32.82 6.91
CA HIS A 269 -1.71 -32.78 8.09
C HIS A 269 -2.54 -31.48 8.26
N ILE A 270 -2.17 -30.38 7.60
CA ILE A 270 -2.80 -29.06 7.86
C ILE A 270 -4.25 -29.02 7.38
N LYS A 271 -4.53 -29.49 6.16
CA LYS A 271 -5.89 -29.50 5.60
C LYS A 271 -6.85 -30.33 6.47
N PRO A 272 -6.55 -31.60 6.85
CA PRO A 272 -7.41 -32.38 7.73
C PRO A 272 -7.67 -31.72 9.08
N LEU A 273 -6.65 -31.06 9.66
CA LEU A 273 -6.80 -30.35 10.93
C LEU A 273 -7.71 -29.12 10.82
N ILE A 274 -7.69 -28.38 9.69
CA ILE A 274 -8.63 -27.28 9.47
C ILE A 274 -10.06 -27.83 9.35
N GLU A 275 -10.25 -28.93 8.62
CA GLU A 275 -11.57 -29.57 8.45
C GLU A 275 -12.10 -30.18 9.76
N GLU A 276 -11.22 -30.69 10.64
CA GLU A 276 -11.59 -31.25 11.97
C GLU A 276 -11.99 -30.18 12.99
N LYS A 277 -11.31 -29.03 13.01
CA LYS A 277 -11.46 -28.00 14.05
C LYS A 277 -11.96 -26.64 13.55
N GLY A 278 -12.44 -26.60 12.33
CA GLY A 278 -12.91 -25.38 11.72
C GLY A 278 -13.59 -25.61 10.38
N GLU A 279 -13.35 -24.73 9.44
CA GLU A 279 -13.98 -24.76 8.12
C GLU A 279 -12.97 -24.39 7.03
N MET A 280 -12.97 -25.15 5.93
CA MET A 280 -12.20 -24.84 4.72
C MET A 280 -13.06 -24.06 3.73
N HIS A 281 -12.77 -22.76 3.53
CA HIS A 281 -13.53 -21.89 2.63
C HIS A 281 -13.03 -21.96 1.19
N VAL A 282 -11.72 -22.06 0.98
CA VAL A 282 -11.05 -22.11 -0.32
C VAL A 282 -10.04 -23.25 -0.31
N TRP A 283 -10.11 -24.09 -1.34
CA TRP A 283 -9.14 -25.15 -1.55
C TRP A 283 -8.82 -25.23 -3.04
N ARG A 284 -7.52 -25.14 -3.39
CA ARG A 284 -6.94 -25.21 -4.73
C ARG A 284 -7.44 -24.10 -5.69
N LEU A 285 -6.51 -23.27 -6.13
CA LEU A 285 -6.79 -22.17 -7.06
C LEU A 285 -6.48 -22.55 -8.51
N ALA A 286 -7.23 -21.98 -9.44
CA ALA A 286 -7.00 -22.03 -10.87
C ALA A 286 -5.90 -21.03 -11.29
N ILE A 287 -4.73 -21.10 -10.65
CA ILE A 287 -3.57 -20.24 -10.94
C ILE A 287 -2.32 -21.06 -11.22
N LYS A 288 -1.32 -20.44 -11.85
CA LYS A 288 0.02 -20.98 -12.06
C LYS A 288 1.07 -19.86 -11.88
N PRO A 289 2.07 -20.08 -10.99
CA PRO A 289 2.18 -21.14 -9.99
C PRO A 289 1.23 -20.90 -8.81
N GLY A 290 1.01 -21.94 -7.97
CA GLY A 290 0.28 -21.76 -6.71
C GLY A 290 -1.06 -22.51 -6.60
N ARG A 291 -1.25 -23.61 -7.37
CA ARG A 291 -2.48 -24.41 -7.30
C ARG A 291 -2.79 -24.96 -5.90
N PRO A 292 -1.86 -25.59 -5.15
CA PRO A 292 -2.14 -26.11 -3.81
C PRO A 292 -2.08 -24.97 -2.77
N VAL A 293 -3.21 -24.36 -2.52
CA VAL A 293 -3.40 -23.33 -1.50
C VAL A 293 -4.72 -23.57 -0.79
N GLY A 294 -4.77 -23.31 0.51
CA GLY A 294 -5.99 -23.41 1.29
C GLY A 294 -6.20 -22.21 2.19
N PHE A 295 -7.44 -21.78 2.30
CA PHE A 295 -7.86 -20.76 3.24
C PHE A 295 -9.08 -21.23 4.00
N GLY A 296 -9.05 -21.09 5.31
CA GLY A 296 -10.13 -21.50 6.21
C GLY A 296 -10.01 -20.87 7.59
N ASN A 297 -10.72 -21.43 8.55
CA ASN A 297 -10.61 -21.08 9.96
C ASN A 297 -10.17 -22.30 10.76
N TYR A 298 -9.29 -22.09 11.73
CA TYR A 298 -8.93 -23.07 12.74
C TYR A 298 -9.27 -22.51 14.12
N ASN A 299 -10.17 -23.15 14.87
CA ASN A 299 -10.71 -22.60 16.12
C ASN A 299 -11.14 -21.12 15.99
N LYS A 300 -11.85 -20.78 14.92
CA LYS A 300 -12.30 -19.42 14.56
C LYS A 300 -11.18 -18.45 14.10
N THR A 301 -9.91 -18.82 14.21
CA THR A 301 -8.80 -18.01 13.72
C THR A 301 -8.55 -18.27 12.24
N PRO A 302 -8.53 -17.27 11.37
CA PRO A 302 -8.25 -17.45 9.95
C PRO A 302 -6.86 -18.04 9.72
N ILE A 303 -6.76 -19.01 8.82
CA ILE A 303 -5.51 -19.68 8.45
C ILE A 303 -5.36 -19.73 6.92
N LEU A 304 -4.17 -19.39 6.45
CA LEU A 304 -3.76 -19.50 5.06
C LEU A 304 -2.61 -20.50 4.94
N GLY A 305 -2.86 -21.58 4.22
CA GLY A 305 -1.84 -22.54 3.88
C GLY A 305 -1.31 -22.30 2.46
N LEU A 306 -0.02 -22.02 2.34
CA LEU A 306 0.68 -21.72 1.11
C LEU A 306 1.39 -22.98 0.55
N PRO A 307 1.68 -23.02 -0.76
CA PRO A 307 2.46 -24.08 -1.37
C PRO A 307 3.86 -24.24 -0.75
N GLY A 308 4.42 -25.48 -0.77
CA GLY A 308 5.82 -25.73 -0.41
C GLY A 308 6.82 -25.17 -1.44
N ASN A 309 6.49 -25.17 -2.73
CA ASN A 309 7.35 -24.60 -3.77
C ASN A 309 7.51 -23.07 -3.61
N PRO A 310 8.74 -22.52 -3.56
CA PRO A 310 9.00 -21.16 -3.11
C PRO A 310 8.43 -20.07 -4.04
N ALA A 311 8.56 -20.19 -5.36
CA ALA A 311 7.96 -19.20 -6.26
C ALA A 311 6.43 -19.28 -6.27
N ALA A 312 5.86 -20.45 -5.98
CA ALA A 312 4.41 -20.60 -5.81
C ALA A 312 3.94 -19.96 -4.48
N ALA A 313 4.66 -20.18 -3.38
CA ALA A 313 4.38 -19.55 -2.10
C ALA A 313 4.42 -18.02 -2.23
N PHE A 314 5.45 -17.48 -2.87
CA PHE A 314 5.62 -16.06 -3.14
C PHE A 314 4.43 -15.47 -3.91
N VAL A 315 4.12 -16.04 -5.08
CA VAL A 315 3.02 -15.53 -5.93
C VAL A 315 1.67 -15.64 -5.21
N THR A 316 1.42 -16.77 -4.54
CA THR A 316 0.15 -16.97 -3.82
C THR A 316 0.03 -16.02 -2.64
N PHE A 317 1.11 -15.77 -1.92
CA PHE A 317 1.12 -14.78 -0.84
C PHE A 317 0.79 -13.38 -1.37
N LEU A 318 1.40 -12.95 -2.47
CA LEU A 318 1.11 -11.64 -3.05
C LEU A 318 -0.33 -11.53 -3.54
N MET A 319 -0.84 -12.55 -4.25
CA MET A 319 -2.15 -12.48 -4.92
C MET A 319 -3.35 -12.84 -4.03
N LEU A 320 -3.12 -13.59 -2.95
CA LEU A 320 -4.17 -14.02 -2.02
C LEU A 320 -3.89 -13.54 -0.59
N GLY A 321 -2.70 -13.76 -0.08
CA GLY A 321 -2.32 -13.42 1.30
C GLY A 321 -2.42 -11.92 1.58
N ILE A 322 -1.84 -11.08 0.72
CA ILE A 322 -1.87 -9.61 0.89
C ILE A 322 -3.30 -9.05 0.90
N PRO A 323 -4.20 -9.37 -0.06
CA PRO A 323 -5.59 -8.94 0.01
C PRO A 323 -6.32 -9.38 1.30
N ILE A 324 -6.08 -10.61 1.76
CA ILE A 324 -6.64 -11.11 3.01
C ILE A 324 -6.17 -10.26 4.20
N LEU A 325 -4.88 -10.03 4.31
CA LEU A 325 -4.27 -9.26 5.39
C LEU A 325 -4.77 -7.81 5.40
N LYS A 326 -4.85 -7.16 4.23
CA LYS A 326 -5.42 -5.82 4.08
C LYS A 326 -6.86 -5.78 4.60
N GLN A 327 -7.67 -6.78 4.27
CA GLN A 327 -9.07 -6.85 4.72
C GLN A 327 -9.19 -7.07 6.24
N ILE A 328 -8.45 -8.04 6.82
CA ILE A 328 -8.49 -8.31 8.27
C ILE A 328 -8.02 -7.09 9.06
N SER A 329 -6.99 -6.39 8.58
CA SER A 329 -6.46 -5.19 9.24
C SER A 329 -7.37 -3.96 9.13
N GLY A 330 -8.52 -4.06 8.44
CA GLY A 330 -9.46 -2.96 8.25
C GLY A 330 -9.04 -1.98 7.17
N GLN A 331 -8.01 -2.28 6.36
CA GLN A 331 -7.60 -1.44 5.25
C GLN A 331 -8.66 -1.49 4.13
N LYS A 332 -9.03 -0.33 3.60
CA LYS A 332 -9.90 -0.25 2.43
C LYS A 332 -9.15 -0.80 1.21
N LEU A 333 -9.69 -1.87 0.62
CA LEU A 333 -9.12 -2.45 -0.59
C LEU A 333 -9.29 -1.49 -1.76
N ILE A 334 -8.20 -1.07 -2.33
CA ILE A 334 -8.15 -0.30 -3.59
C ILE A 334 -7.88 -1.30 -4.71
N LYS A 335 -8.53 -1.11 -5.84
CA LYS A 335 -8.28 -1.92 -7.04
C LYS A 335 -6.83 -1.72 -7.49
N ASN A 336 -6.13 -2.82 -7.73
CA ASN A 336 -4.77 -2.76 -8.23
C ASN A 336 -4.71 -2.09 -9.61
N ASN A 337 -3.68 -1.31 -9.87
CA ASN A 337 -3.43 -0.70 -11.16
C ASN A 337 -2.60 -1.65 -12.03
N TYR A 338 -3.25 -2.27 -12.99
CA TYR A 338 -2.58 -3.11 -13.98
C TYR A 338 -2.18 -2.28 -15.20
N LEU A 339 -0.93 -2.42 -15.62
CA LEU A 339 -0.39 -1.71 -16.79
C LEU A 339 -0.26 -2.68 -17.97
N PRO A 340 -0.90 -2.43 -19.12
CA PRO A 340 -0.74 -3.26 -20.31
C PRO A 340 0.61 -2.97 -20.98
N ILE A 341 1.62 -3.81 -20.72
CA ILE A 341 2.99 -3.65 -21.22
C ILE A 341 3.31 -4.70 -22.28
N LYS A 342 4.05 -4.31 -23.32
CA LYS A 342 4.53 -5.21 -24.37
C LYS A 342 5.53 -6.22 -23.80
N ILE A 343 5.50 -7.45 -24.30
CA ILE A 343 6.47 -8.50 -23.98
C ILE A 343 7.53 -8.63 -25.08
N ASN A 344 8.74 -9.11 -24.72
CA ASN A 344 9.81 -9.43 -25.66
C ASN A 344 10.12 -10.93 -25.67
N PHE A 345 9.10 -11.74 -25.53
CA PHE A 345 9.24 -13.20 -25.51
C PHE A 345 7.96 -13.86 -26.04
N GLU A 346 8.10 -15.08 -26.46
CA GLU A 346 6.97 -15.96 -26.75
C GLU A 346 6.62 -16.79 -25.51
N HIS A 347 5.35 -17.11 -25.33
CA HIS A 347 4.90 -17.98 -24.25
C HIS A 347 3.68 -18.81 -24.64
N LYS A 348 3.74 -20.12 -24.32
CA LYS A 348 2.62 -21.04 -24.50
C LYS A 348 2.19 -21.61 -23.17
N LYS A 349 0.90 -21.68 -22.94
CA LYS A 349 0.32 -22.30 -21.74
C LYS A 349 -0.94 -23.08 -22.06
N LYS A 350 -1.29 -24.02 -21.17
CA LYS A 350 -2.60 -24.68 -21.22
C LYS A 350 -3.69 -23.74 -20.69
N PRO A 351 -4.89 -23.73 -21.28
CA PRO A 351 -6.03 -22.93 -20.80
C PRO A 351 -6.51 -23.37 -19.41
N GLY A 352 -7.45 -22.63 -18.84
CA GLY A 352 -8.14 -22.96 -17.59
C GLY A 352 -7.47 -22.48 -16.30
N ARG A 353 -6.25 -21.92 -16.37
CA ARG A 353 -5.56 -21.29 -15.22
C ARG A 353 -4.98 -19.94 -15.56
N LYS A 354 -5.25 -18.94 -14.72
CA LYS A 354 -4.55 -17.65 -14.79
C LYS A 354 -3.08 -17.84 -14.43
N GLU A 355 -2.17 -17.33 -15.26
CA GLU A 355 -0.74 -17.49 -15.04
C GLU A 355 -0.08 -16.18 -14.61
N PHE A 356 0.77 -16.26 -13.59
CA PHE A 356 1.55 -15.16 -13.04
C PHE A 356 3.03 -15.38 -13.34
N LEU A 357 3.52 -14.76 -14.39
CA LEU A 357 4.92 -14.80 -14.77
C LEU A 357 5.74 -13.83 -13.91
N ARG A 358 6.89 -14.28 -13.41
CA ARG A 358 7.87 -13.38 -12.81
C ARG A 358 8.59 -12.67 -13.94
N VAL A 359 8.35 -11.37 -14.08
CA VAL A 359 8.86 -10.54 -15.18
C VAL A 359 9.64 -9.35 -14.66
N LYS A 360 10.59 -8.90 -15.46
CA LYS A 360 11.35 -7.68 -15.21
C LYS A 360 10.91 -6.60 -16.18
N LEU A 361 10.47 -5.48 -15.65
CA LEU A 361 10.22 -4.28 -16.44
C LEU A 361 11.57 -3.68 -16.87
N SER A 362 11.72 -3.41 -18.15
CA SER A 362 12.94 -2.85 -18.75
C SER A 362 12.58 -1.77 -19.75
N ASN A 363 13.49 -0.86 -20.00
CA ASN A 363 13.38 0.10 -21.10
C ASN A 363 14.20 -0.42 -22.29
N LYS A 364 13.63 -0.41 -23.49
CA LYS A 364 14.29 -0.70 -24.76
C LYS A 364 13.75 0.30 -25.79
N ASP A 365 14.64 1.01 -26.44
CA ASP A 365 14.32 2.00 -27.51
C ASP A 365 13.19 2.98 -27.08
N ASN A 366 13.34 3.59 -25.90
CA ASN A 366 12.36 4.48 -25.25
C ASN A 366 10.96 3.87 -25.00
N SER A 367 10.85 2.54 -25.05
CA SER A 367 9.61 1.83 -24.77
C SER A 367 9.76 0.86 -23.60
N LEU A 368 8.74 0.83 -22.75
CA LEU A 368 8.68 -0.15 -21.66
C LEU A 368 8.34 -1.53 -22.22
N ILE A 369 9.16 -2.51 -21.83
CA ILE A 369 8.97 -3.92 -22.20
C ILE A 369 9.11 -4.84 -20.99
N LEU A 370 8.44 -5.99 -21.02
CA LEU A 370 8.60 -7.07 -20.04
C LEU A 370 9.54 -8.14 -20.56
N LYS A 371 10.51 -8.49 -19.73
CA LYS A 371 11.39 -9.66 -19.95
C LYS A 371 10.97 -10.80 -19.04
N LYS A 372 10.98 -12.03 -19.55
CA LYS A 372 10.72 -13.25 -18.79
C LYS A 372 12.02 -13.79 -18.19
N PHE A 373 11.96 -14.37 -16.99
CA PHE A 373 13.11 -15.09 -16.45
C PHE A 373 13.45 -16.31 -17.31
N HIS A 374 14.72 -16.60 -17.48
CA HIS A 374 15.22 -17.65 -18.41
C HIS A 374 14.82 -19.09 -18.02
N LYS A 375 14.39 -19.31 -16.78
CA LYS A 375 13.90 -20.61 -16.28
C LYS A 375 12.48 -20.48 -15.77
N GLU A 376 11.66 -21.47 -16.07
CA GLU A 376 10.28 -21.56 -15.57
C GLU A 376 10.17 -22.64 -14.49
N GLY A 377 9.18 -22.50 -13.63
CA GLY A 377 8.85 -23.50 -12.60
C GLY A 377 8.45 -22.86 -11.27
N ALA A 378 7.69 -23.63 -10.50
CA ALA A 378 7.20 -23.22 -9.19
C ALA A 378 8.31 -23.21 -8.12
N GLY A 379 9.38 -23.99 -8.35
CA GLY A 379 10.54 -24.09 -7.45
C GLY A 379 11.66 -23.08 -7.74
N ILE A 380 11.55 -22.24 -8.80
CA ILE A 380 12.63 -21.33 -9.21
C ILE A 380 12.59 -20.05 -8.36
N LEU A 381 13.16 -20.11 -7.15
CA LEU A 381 13.18 -18.99 -6.20
C LEU A 381 13.92 -17.76 -6.74
N SER A 382 15.07 -17.96 -7.43
CA SER A 382 15.87 -16.85 -8.00
C SER A 382 15.07 -15.94 -8.94
N SER A 383 14.03 -16.47 -9.59
CA SER A 383 13.13 -15.67 -10.45
C SER A 383 12.38 -14.59 -9.68
N THR A 384 12.09 -14.79 -8.40
CA THR A 384 11.38 -13.82 -7.55
C THR A 384 12.27 -12.64 -7.15
N SER A 385 13.55 -12.87 -6.94
CA SER A 385 14.54 -11.83 -6.65
C SER A 385 14.94 -11.04 -7.91
N TRP A 386 14.97 -11.69 -9.08
CA TRP A 386 15.30 -11.04 -10.35
C TRP A 386 14.16 -10.16 -10.88
N ALA A 387 12.91 -10.58 -10.72
CA ALA A 387 11.74 -9.89 -11.24
C ALA A 387 11.45 -8.56 -10.52
N THR A 388 10.79 -7.65 -11.23
CA THR A 388 10.27 -6.40 -10.66
C THR A 388 8.76 -6.45 -10.39
N GLY A 389 8.07 -7.48 -10.92
CA GLY A 389 6.64 -7.66 -10.77
C GLY A 389 6.13 -8.93 -11.43
N LEU A 390 4.83 -9.01 -11.55
CA LEU A 390 4.12 -10.10 -12.18
C LEU A 390 3.50 -9.66 -13.51
N GLY A 391 3.76 -10.44 -14.58
CA GLY A 391 3.00 -10.42 -15.82
C GLY A 391 1.83 -11.40 -15.69
N ILE A 392 0.63 -10.96 -16.03
CA ILE A 392 -0.60 -11.72 -15.83
C ILE A 392 -1.14 -12.16 -17.20
N ILE A 393 -1.33 -13.46 -17.34
CA ILE A 393 -1.93 -14.07 -18.52
C ILE A 393 -3.24 -14.71 -18.08
N ASP A 394 -4.34 -14.29 -18.68
CA ASP A 394 -5.68 -14.78 -18.34
C ASP A 394 -5.88 -16.26 -18.70
N ASP A 395 -6.90 -16.85 -18.12
CA ASP A 395 -7.12 -18.31 -18.16
C ASP A 395 -7.47 -18.85 -19.55
N ASP A 396 -8.03 -18.04 -20.42
CA ASP A 396 -8.42 -18.34 -21.81
C ASP A 396 -7.29 -18.19 -22.84
N ILE A 397 -6.22 -17.44 -22.51
CA ILE A 397 -5.07 -17.25 -23.40
C ILE A 397 -4.22 -18.51 -23.43
N GLU A 398 -3.88 -19.02 -24.63
CA GLU A 398 -3.04 -20.21 -24.81
C GLU A 398 -1.64 -19.88 -25.34
N GLU A 399 -1.52 -18.84 -26.16
CA GLU A 399 -0.28 -18.43 -26.81
C GLU A 399 -0.14 -16.92 -26.78
N LEU A 400 1.08 -16.46 -26.57
CA LEU A 400 1.51 -15.07 -26.68
C LEU A 400 2.71 -14.99 -27.61
N LYS A 401 2.72 -14.02 -28.51
CA LYS A 401 3.82 -13.69 -29.42
C LYS A 401 4.58 -12.49 -28.91
N GLU A 402 5.82 -12.33 -29.35
CA GLU A 402 6.59 -11.12 -29.08
C GLU A 402 5.82 -9.87 -29.51
N HIS A 403 5.86 -8.84 -28.70
CA HIS A 403 5.12 -7.57 -28.81
C HIS A 403 3.64 -7.61 -28.40
N ASP A 404 3.06 -8.76 -28.06
CA ASP A 404 1.76 -8.80 -27.41
C ASP A 404 1.81 -8.04 -26.08
N ARG A 405 0.65 -7.57 -25.61
CA ARG A 405 0.52 -6.88 -24.33
C ARG A 405 -0.10 -7.78 -23.28
N ILE A 406 0.52 -7.82 -22.11
CA ILE A 406 -0.04 -8.45 -20.92
C ILE A 406 -0.16 -7.45 -19.78
N ASN A 407 -1.06 -7.69 -18.85
CA ASN A 407 -1.18 -6.91 -17.65
C ASN A 407 0.03 -7.12 -16.74
N TYR A 408 0.69 -6.04 -16.36
CA TYR A 408 1.80 -6.03 -15.42
C TYR A 408 1.39 -5.35 -14.13
N ILE A 409 1.86 -5.90 -13.01
CA ILE A 409 1.79 -5.26 -11.69
C ILE A 409 3.13 -5.36 -10.99
N SER A 410 3.63 -4.25 -10.48
CA SER A 410 4.89 -4.22 -9.76
C SER A 410 4.77 -4.83 -8.36
N PHE A 411 5.86 -5.36 -7.81
CA PHE A 411 5.87 -5.84 -6.41
C PHE A 411 5.66 -4.68 -5.42
N SER A 412 6.10 -3.47 -5.74
CA SER A 412 5.85 -2.29 -4.91
C SER A 412 4.36 -1.96 -4.82
N GLU A 413 3.61 -2.05 -5.92
CA GLU A 413 2.15 -1.84 -5.93
C GLU A 413 1.42 -2.89 -5.10
N LEU A 414 1.80 -4.17 -5.23
CA LEU A 414 1.20 -5.26 -4.46
C LEU A 414 1.44 -5.13 -2.94
N LEU A 415 2.60 -4.59 -2.55
CA LEU A 415 3.04 -4.45 -1.16
C LEU A 415 2.72 -3.08 -0.54
N SER A 416 2.11 -2.16 -1.30
CA SER A 416 1.71 -0.82 -0.83
C SER A 416 0.57 -0.82 0.18
#